data_5c425839eae643f65951353bac75ea0d
#
_entry.id   5c425839eae643f65951353bac75ea0d
#
_cell.length_a   1.000
_cell.length_b   1.000
_cell.length_c   1.000
_cell.angle_alpha   90.00
_cell.angle_beta   90.00
_cell.angle_gamma   90.00
#
_symmetry.space_group_name_H-M   'P 1'
#
loop_
_entity.id
_entity.type
_entity.pdbx_description
1 polymer ?
#
loop_
_entity_poly.entity_id
_entity_poly.type
_entity_poly.pdbx_seq_one_letter_code
_entity_poly.pdbx_strand_id
1 'polypeptide(L)'
;MTTRTFISCGQLFDGVSGRAVADQTLVLYGDTIDWVGPSAEAPATQPGDARLDYGQHFVMPGMVDCHAHISYGNALTQEDIDLYATMEFRTLRSMVAAQAILKSGFTSIMDPACSGLIAPAVRDAVSVGLIQGPRITAAGRALTTQQGLYDWYPSWVGVPEPSTGVMTNSMDQAIQLIRQQARDGVDAIKLTMDGIHTRRNGGGLIAAYTQAETHTMVDEIHRLGKLAVVHARGREGALYSARAGVDVIFHASNICDEGIEAALANGTYLCPSLALLVNNIEFHEPTDPSAPWWPDIQRRELVAASHNLQRAREAGVKFISGSEAGFAVTPYGEWGAKELEAHVRYCGFTPAEAITCATVTSTQLLRERDRLGGLVTGKLADIVVVDGDPLTDITVLQRREAIHAVLLGGQPVDLTPAPTHARHFSEFSQGMWSRVYDRAYVAANFNKSVASTRREIA
;
A
#
# COMPACT_ATOMS: atom_id res chain seq x y z
N MET A 1 22.23 -22.15 -20.26
CA MET A 1 22.38 -20.83 -20.94
C MET A 1 21.12 -20.06 -20.68
N THR A 2 21.23 -18.84 -20.19
CA THR A 2 20.04 -18.00 -19.95
C THR A 2 19.49 -17.57 -21.30
N THR A 3 18.26 -17.96 -21.61
CA THR A 3 17.55 -17.63 -22.87
C THR A 3 16.97 -16.24 -22.78
N ARG A 4 16.93 -15.50 -23.88
CA ARG A 4 16.24 -14.21 -23.97
C ARG A 4 14.74 -14.46 -24.13
N THR A 5 13.94 -13.53 -23.62
CA THR A 5 12.49 -13.52 -23.84
C THR A 5 12.12 -12.20 -24.53
N PHE A 6 11.49 -12.28 -25.69
CA PHE A 6 10.97 -11.15 -26.44
C PHE A 6 9.48 -10.97 -26.12
N ILE A 7 9.11 -9.76 -25.72
CA ILE A 7 7.73 -9.40 -25.35
C ILE A 7 7.27 -8.30 -26.30
N SER A 8 6.31 -8.62 -27.19
CA SER A 8 5.66 -7.60 -28.03
C SER A 8 4.56 -6.88 -27.25
N CYS A 9 4.50 -5.55 -27.37
CA CYS A 9 3.58 -4.69 -26.64
C CYS A 9 2.75 -3.86 -27.63
N GLY A 10 1.42 -3.94 -27.54
CA GLY A 10 0.54 -3.09 -28.36
C GLY A 10 0.68 -1.62 -27.98
N GLN A 11 0.62 -1.35 -26.67
CA GLN A 11 0.95 -0.06 -26.06
C GLN A 11 1.90 -0.32 -24.90
N LEU A 12 3.02 0.39 -24.83
CA LEU A 12 3.97 0.32 -23.71
C LEU A 12 3.97 1.64 -22.95
N PHE A 13 3.60 1.59 -21.69
CA PHE A 13 3.83 2.66 -20.71
C PHE A 13 5.05 2.29 -19.86
N ASP A 14 6.15 2.98 -20.05
CA ASP A 14 7.42 2.67 -19.37
C ASP A 14 7.47 3.11 -17.89
N GLY A 15 6.48 3.89 -17.44
CA GLY A 15 6.41 4.48 -16.11
C GLY A 15 7.28 5.73 -15.92
N VAL A 16 8.16 6.05 -16.86
CA VAL A 16 9.13 7.16 -16.76
C VAL A 16 8.80 8.32 -17.70
N SER A 17 8.43 8.01 -18.95
CA SER A 17 8.15 9.02 -19.98
C SER A 17 6.80 9.73 -19.81
N GLY A 18 5.91 9.22 -18.96
CA GLY A 18 4.57 9.76 -18.71
C GLY A 18 3.57 9.52 -19.86
N ARG A 19 3.91 8.69 -20.85
CA ARG A 19 3.07 8.38 -22.01
C ARG A 19 3.20 6.92 -22.42
N ALA A 20 2.18 6.39 -23.08
CA ALA A 20 2.27 5.10 -23.76
C ALA A 20 2.75 5.28 -25.20
N VAL A 21 3.51 4.30 -25.70
CA VAL A 21 4.02 4.25 -27.06
C VAL A 21 3.62 2.94 -27.71
N ALA A 22 3.07 2.99 -28.94
CA ALA A 22 2.64 1.82 -29.67
C ALA A 22 3.83 1.03 -30.24
N ASP A 23 3.57 -0.26 -30.56
CA ASP A 23 4.46 -1.14 -31.31
C ASP A 23 5.88 -1.23 -30.71
N GLN A 24 5.96 -1.45 -29.40
CA GLN A 24 7.20 -1.63 -28.68
C GLN A 24 7.52 -3.10 -28.41
N THR A 25 8.81 -3.39 -28.26
CA THR A 25 9.29 -4.70 -27.80
C THR A 25 10.19 -4.53 -26.57
N LEU A 26 9.97 -5.38 -25.58
CA LEU A 26 10.92 -5.59 -24.47
C LEU A 26 11.72 -6.87 -24.76
N VAL A 27 13.02 -6.84 -24.52
CA VAL A 27 13.86 -8.04 -24.54
C VAL A 27 14.41 -8.26 -23.14
N LEU A 28 14.11 -9.42 -22.57
CA LEU A 28 14.58 -9.81 -21.25
C LEU A 28 15.78 -10.75 -21.35
N TYR A 29 16.72 -10.61 -20.41
CA TYR A 29 17.77 -11.57 -20.16
C TYR A 29 17.71 -11.97 -18.68
N GLY A 30 17.28 -13.19 -18.41
CA GLY A 30 16.97 -13.62 -17.06
C GLY A 30 15.79 -12.84 -16.47
N ASP A 31 16.00 -12.17 -15.34
CA ASP A 31 15.00 -11.37 -14.63
C ASP A 31 15.02 -9.87 -15.00
N THR A 32 15.91 -9.47 -15.90
CA THR A 32 16.23 -8.07 -16.18
C THR A 32 15.86 -7.68 -17.61
N ILE A 33 15.43 -6.44 -17.80
CA ILE A 33 15.20 -5.84 -19.13
C ILE A 33 16.56 -5.51 -19.74
N ASP A 34 16.93 -6.20 -20.82
CA ASP A 34 18.17 -6.01 -21.58
C ASP A 34 18.02 -4.91 -22.63
N TRP A 35 16.83 -4.83 -23.27
CA TRP A 35 16.54 -3.85 -24.29
C TRP A 35 15.04 -3.50 -24.32
N VAL A 36 14.71 -2.25 -24.67
CA VAL A 36 13.36 -1.77 -24.92
C VAL A 36 13.37 -0.71 -26.02
N GLY A 37 12.43 -0.78 -26.96
CA GLY A 37 12.30 0.17 -28.05
C GLY A 37 11.30 -0.24 -29.11
N PRO A 38 11.27 0.48 -30.26
CA PRO A 38 10.38 0.19 -31.39
C PRO A 38 10.58 -1.24 -31.89
N SER A 39 9.50 -1.98 -32.12
CA SER A 39 9.55 -3.40 -32.55
C SER A 39 10.36 -3.59 -33.85
N ALA A 40 10.37 -2.60 -34.75
CA ALA A 40 11.16 -2.62 -35.98
C ALA A 40 12.69 -2.55 -35.73
N GLU A 41 13.12 -2.08 -34.57
CA GLU A 41 14.54 -1.92 -34.19
C GLU A 41 14.97 -3.03 -33.21
N ALA A 42 14.08 -3.95 -32.85
CA ALA A 42 14.38 -5.02 -31.90
C ALA A 42 15.57 -5.90 -32.38
N PRO A 43 16.43 -6.33 -31.43
CA PRO A 43 17.52 -7.24 -31.77
C PRO A 43 17.02 -8.49 -32.48
N ALA A 44 17.81 -9.02 -33.42
CA ALA A 44 17.45 -10.24 -34.10
C ALA A 44 17.31 -11.42 -33.11
N THR A 45 16.23 -12.21 -33.28
CA THR A 45 16.00 -13.41 -32.46
C THR A 45 16.97 -14.52 -32.86
N GLN A 46 17.32 -15.34 -31.89
CA GLN A 46 18.20 -16.51 -32.06
C GLN A 46 17.44 -17.82 -31.75
N PRO A 47 17.90 -18.96 -32.22
CA PRO A 47 17.34 -20.24 -31.82
C PRO A 47 17.36 -20.41 -30.31
N GLY A 48 16.20 -20.71 -29.71
CA GLY A 48 16.05 -20.86 -28.27
C GLY A 48 15.48 -19.64 -27.55
N ASP A 49 15.37 -18.49 -28.21
CA ASP A 49 14.69 -17.32 -27.62
C ASP A 49 13.19 -17.59 -27.44
N ALA A 50 12.64 -17.24 -26.28
CA ALA A 50 11.21 -17.29 -26.00
C ALA A 50 10.51 -16.04 -26.53
N ARG A 51 9.19 -16.17 -26.79
CA ARG A 51 8.34 -15.06 -27.21
C ARG A 51 7.04 -15.03 -26.42
N LEU A 52 6.66 -13.85 -25.95
CA LEU A 52 5.37 -13.53 -25.37
C LEU A 52 4.73 -12.44 -26.25
N ASP A 53 3.53 -12.67 -26.71
CA ASP A 53 2.84 -11.74 -27.59
C ASP A 53 1.70 -11.04 -26.85
N TYR A 54 1.92 -9.74 -26.57
CA TYR A 54 0.94 -8.82 -26.02
C TYR A 54 0.68 -7.63 -26.97
N GLY A 55 0.79 -7.87 -28.28
CA GLY A 55 0.61 -6.86 -29.33
C GLY A 55 -0.78 -6.25 -29.41
N GLN A 56 -1.77 -6.76 -28.67
CA GLN A 56 -3.11 -6.19 -28.57
C GLN A 56 -3.41 -5.59 -27.18
N HIS A 57 -2.42 -5.55 -26.28
CA HIS A 57 -2.61 -5.19 -24.88
C HIS A 57 -1.82 -3.95 -24.51
N PHE A 58 -2.21 -3.36 -23.37
CA PHE A 58 -1.44 -2.33 -22.70
C PHE A 58 -0.46 -2.98 -21.73
N VAL A 59 0.82 -2.63 -21.83
CA VAL A 59 1.90 -3.16 -21.00
C VAL A 59 2.47 -2.04 -20.14
N MET A 60 2.58 -2.27 -18.84
CA MET A 60 3.06 -1.30 -17.87
C MET A 60 3.92 -1.95 -16.79
N PRO A 61 4.70 -1.15 -16.00
CA PRO A 61 5.42 -1.70 -14.85
C PRO A 61 4.47 -2.33 -13.84
N GLY A 62 4.97 -3.31 -13.11
CA GLY A 62 4.29 -3.87 -11.95
C GLY A 62 3.94 -2.78 -10.93
N MET A 63 2.71 -2.81 -10.42
CA MET A 63 2.25 -1.85 -9.41
C MET A 63 2.88 -2.12 -8.05
N VAL A 64 2.93 -1.08 -7.23
CA VAL A 64 3.44 -1.09 -5.85
C VAL A 64 2.35 -0.64 -4.90
N ASP A 65 2.11 -1.41 -3.85
CA ASP A 65 1.27 -1.01 -2.72
C ASP A 65 2.16 -0.78 -1.49
N CYS A 66 2.41 0.49 -1.16
CA CYS A 66 3.26 0.86 -0.01
C CYS A 66 2.51 0.82 1.33
N HIS A 67 1.24 0.42 1.37
CA HIS A 67 0.46 0.36 2.60
C HIS A 67 -0.44 -0.88 2.61
N ALA A 68 0.17 -2.06 2.72
CA ALA A 68 -0.54 -3.34 2.78
C ALA A 68 -0.18 -4.09 4.05
N HIS A 69 -1.17 -4.41 4.88
CA HIS A 69 -1.00 -5.11 6.16
C HIS A 69 -1.30 -6.61 6.00
N ILE A 70 -0.36 -7.40 5.50
CA ILE A 70 -0.61 -8.82 5.19
C ILE A 70 -0.99 -9.68 6.39
N SER A 71 -0.68 -9.24 7.61
CA SER A 71 -1.02 -9.97 8.84
C SER A 71 -2.45 -9.76 9.35
N TYR A 72 -3.20 -8.77 8.84
CA TYR A 72 -4.54 -8.42 9.36
C TYR A 72 -5.62 -9.44 8.98
N GLY A 73 -5.55 -10.04 7.79
CA GLY A 73 -6.43 -11.14 7.38
C GLY A 73 -7.83 -10.72 6.97
N ASN A 74 -7.99 -9.57 6.32
CA ASN A 74 -9.28 -8.97 5.96
C ASN A 74 -10.17 -8.76 7.17
N ALA A 75 -9.62 -8.22 8.24
CA ALA A 75 -10.22 -8.12 9.55
C ALA A 75 -11.55 -7.37 9.55
N LEU A 76 -12.55 -7.90 10.23
CA LEU A 76 -13.85 -7.25 10.53
C LEU A 76 -13.78 -6.40 11.80
N THR A 77 -12.84 -6.73 12.69
CA THR A 77 -12.71 -6.10 14.02
C THR A 77 -11.26 -5.94 14.41
N GLN A 78 -10.99 -5.13 15.41
CA GLN A 78 -9.64 -4.99 15.99
C GLN A 78 -9.17 -6.31 16.62
N GLU A 79 -10.08 -7.03 17.25
CA GLU A 79 -9.80 -8.31 17.89
C GLU A 79 -9.41 -9.41 16.89
N ASP A 80 -9.92 -9.35 15.64
CA ASP A 80 -9.47 -10.22 14.55
C ASP A 80 -7.98 -10.01 14.25
N ILE A 81 -7.52 -8.75 14.36
CA ILE A 81 -6.11 -8.42 14.16
C ILE A 81 -5.28 -8.87 15.37
N ASP A 82 -5.76 -8.62 16.58
CA ASP A 82 -4.95 -8.68 17.78
C ASP A 82 -5.05 -10.00 18.57
N LEU A 83 -6.20 -10.68 18.57
CA LEU A 83 -6.49 -11.71 19.58
C LEU A 83 -6.80 -13.10 19.02
N TYR A 84 -7.70 -13.20 18.03
CA TYR A 84 -8.38 -14.46 17.75
C TYR A 84 -7.62 -15.48 16.90
N ALA A 85 -6.45 -15.14 16.38
CA ALA A 85 -5.64 -16.06 15.60
C ALA A 85 -4.23 -16.21 16.20
N THR A 86 -3.70 -17.42 16.25
CA THR A 86 -2.32 -17.65 16.66
C THR A 86 -1.34 -17.04 15.64
N MET A 87 -0.12 -16.73 16.06
CA MET A 87 0.91 -16.15 15.19
C MET A 87 1.25 -17.07 14.02
N GLU A 88 1.26 -18.39 14.24
CA GLU A 88 1.49 -19.41 13.21
C GLU A 88 0.41 -19.36 12.14
N PHE A 89 -0.87 -19.31 12.54
CA PHE A 89 -1.97 -19.21 11.58
C PHE A 89 -1.97 -17.88 10.84
N ARG A 90 -1.67 -16.78 11.53
CA ARG A 90 -1.51 -15.45 10.88
C ARG A 90 -0.41 -15.49 9.84
N THR A 91 0.74 -16.13 10.13
CA THR A 91 1.83 -16.27 9.17
C THR A 91 1.39 -17.04 7.93
N LEU A 92 0.70 -18.16 8.09
CA LEU A 92 0.18 -18.96 6.97
C LEU A 92 -0.83 -18.17 6.11
N ARG A 93 -1.79 -17.50 6.74
CA ARG A 93 -2.75 -16.67 5.98
C ARG A 93 -2.09 -15.46 5.29
N SER A 94 -1.01 -14.92 5.87
CA SER A 94 -0.27 -13.79 5.27
C SER A 94 0.44 -14.19 3.98
N MET A 95 0.87 -15.44 3.85
CA MET A 95 1.38 -15.96 2.58
C MET A 95 0.31 -15.93 1.48
N VAL A 96 -0.92 -16.34 1.82
CA VAL A 96 -2.06 -16.31 0.88
C VAL A 96 -2.44 -14.86 0.55
N ALA A 97 -2.41 -13.96 1.53
CA ALA A 97 -2.62 -12.52 1.33
C ALA A 97 -1.61 -11.93 0.34
N ALA A 98 -0.33 -12.20 0.52
CA ALA A 98 0.73 -11.76 -0.38
C ALA A 98 0.53 -12.28 -1.82
N GLN A 99 0.13 -13.55 -1.98
CA GLN A 99 -0.21 -14.10 -3.29
C GLN A 99 -1.42 -13.41 -3.94
N ALA A 100 -2.47 -13.11 -3.17
CA ALA A 100 -3.65 -12.41 -3.68
C ALA A 100 -3.28 -11.00 -4.21
N ILE A 101 -2.42 -10.27 -3.49
CA ILE A 101 -1.90 -8.97 -3.90
C ILE A 101 -1.09 -9.09 -5.19
N LEU A 102 -0.14 -10.05 -5.28
CA LEU A 102 0.65 -10.27 -6.49
C LEU A 102 -0.25 -10.54 -7.72
N LYS A 103 -1.23 -11.41 -7.57
CA LYS A 103 -2.16 -11.81 -8.64
C LYS A 103 -3.07 -10.68 -9.12
N SER A 104 -3.19 -9.59 -8.36
CA SER A 104 -3.91 -8.37 -8.77
C SER A 104 -3.03 -7.33 -9.46
N GLY A 105 -1.77 -7.68 -9.80
CA GLY A 105 -0.84 -6.81 -10.52
C GLY A 105 0.11 -6.01 -9.63
N PHE A 106 0.08 -6.18 -8.31
CA PHE A 106 1.02 -5.53 -7.39
C PHE A 106 2.23 -6.44 -7.18
N THR A 107 3.30 -6.17 -7.92
CA THR A 107 4.53 -6.96 -7.90
C THR A 107 5.44 -6.65 -6.72
N SER A 108 5.20 -5.54 -6.04
CA SER A 108 5.92 -5.13 -4.84
C SER A 108 4.98 -4.53 -3.81
N ILE A 109 5.31 -4.72 -2.52
CA ILE A 109 4.57 -4.11 -1.41
C ILE A 109 5.53 -3.57 -0.33
N MET A 110 5.03 -2.61 0.45
CA MET A 110 5.54 -2.33 1.78
C MET A 110 4.46 -2.74 2.80
N ASP A 111 4.81 -3.62 3.74
CA ASP A 111 4.01 -3.85 4.94
C ASP A 111 4.60 -2.97 6.06
N PRO A 112 3.96 -1.83 6.34
CA PRO A 112 4.53 -0.85 7.26
C PRO A 112 4.33 -1.23 8.73
N ALA A 113 3.46 -2.19 9.04
CA ALA A 113 3.26 -2.67 10.41
C ALA A 113 2.58 -4.05 10.42
N CYS A 114 3.18 -5.02 11.08
CA CYS A 114 2.64 -6.36 11.20
C CYS A 114 2.66 -6.86 12.65
N SER A 115 1.91 -7.94 12.92
CA SER A 115 2.02 -8.67 14.18
C SER A 115 3.39 -9.37 14.27
N GLY A 116 4.14 -9.10 15.33
CA GLY A 116 5.47 -9.69 15.53
C GLY A 116 6.42 -9.43 14.35
N LEU A 117 6.92 -10.50 13.75
CA LEU A 117 7.83 -10.49 12.58
C LEU A 117 7.21 -11.22 11.38
N ILE A 118 5.88 -11.22 11.24
CA ILE A 118 5.20 -11.94 10.16
C ILE A 118 5.62 -11.43 8.78
N ALA A 119 5.62 -10.12 8.56
CA ALA A 119 5.99 -9.57 7.26
C ALA A 119 7.46 -9.82 6.90
N PRO A 120 8.46 -9.66 7.81
CA PRO A 120 9.82 -10.13 7.58
C PRO A 120 9.92 -11.63 7.23
N ALA A 121 9.18 -12.50 7.93
CA ALA A 121 9.20 -13.93 7.67
C ALA A 121 8.62 -14.28 6.28
N VAL A 122 7.50 -13.66 5.88
CA VAL A 122 6.92 -13.84 4.54
C VAL A 122 7.83 -13.28 3.46
N ARG A 123 8.45 -12.10 3.68
CA ARG A 123 9.48 -11.53 2.79
C ARG A 123 10.60 -12.54 2.53
N ASP A 124 11.14 -13.10 3.60
CA ASP A 124 12.26 -14.03 3.50
C ASP A 124 11.86 -15.33 2.80
N ALA A 125 10.65 -15.84 3.07
CA ALA A 125 10.10 -17.01 2.37
C ALA A 125 9.94 -16.77 0.85
N VAL A 126 9.48 -15.56 0.46
CA VAL A 126 9.42 -15.16 -0.96
C VAL A 126 10.83 -15.05 -1.56
N SER A 127 11.77 -14.43 -0.84
CA SER A 127 13.11 -14.15 -1.35
C SER A 127 13.94 -15.42 -1.60
N VAL A 128 13.69 -16.48 -0.83
CA VAL A 128 14.35 -17.80 -1.04
C VAL A 128 13.55 -18.74 -1.94
N GLY A 129 12.43 -18.27 -2.51
CA GLY A 129 11.61 -19.06 -3.43
C GLY A 129 10.76 -20.16 -2.76
N LEU A 130 10.57 -20.11 -1.43
CA LEU A 130 9.73 -21.06 -0.71
C LEU A 130 8.25 -20.90 -1.10
N ILE A 131 7.84 -19.66 -1.34
CA ILE A 131 6.51 -19.31 -1.84
C ILE A 131 6.61 -18.25 -2.95
N GLN A 132 5.66 -18.24 -3.86
CA GLN A 132 5.49 -17.13 -4.78
C GLN A 132 4.75 -15.98 -4.06
N GLY A 133 5.25 -14.77 -4.21
CA GLY A 133 4.65 -13.55 -3.64
C GLY A 133 5.28 -12.31 -4.24
N PRO A 134 4.76 -11.10 -3.95
CA PRO A 134 5.37 -9.85 -4.37
C PRO A 134 6.71 -9.64 -3.66
N ARG A 135 7.52 -8.71 -4.14
CA ARG A 135 8.69 -8.24 -3.40
C ARG A 135 8.22 -7.46 -2.18
N ILE A 136 8.73 -7.77 -1.00
CA ILE A 136 8.24 -7.20 0.26
C ILE A 136 9.32 -6.34 0.90
N THR A 137 8.94 -5.11 1.26
CA THR A 137 9.65 -4.26 2.21
C THR A 137 8.87 -4.30 3.52
N ALA A 138 9.48 -4.76 4.60
CA ALA A 138 8.77 -5.16 5.80
C ALA A 138 9.18 -4.35 7.03
N ALA A 139 8.17 -3.80 7.74
CA ALA A 139 8.33 -3.36 9.12
C ALA A 139 7.94 -4.47 10.11
N GLY A 140 8.22 -4.23 11.38
CA GLY A 140 7.73 -5.05 12.49
C GLY A 140 6.48 -4.43 13.14
N ARG A 141 6.39 -4.49 14.47
CA ARG A 141 5.29 -3.89 15.23
C ARG A 141 5.42 -2.36 15.24
N ALA A 142 4.28 -1.68 15.16
CA ALA A 142 4.22 -0.23 15.22
C ALA A 142 4.44 0.29 16.65
N LEU A 143 5.30 1.28 16.81
CA LEU A 143 5.49 1.96 18.11
C LEU A 143 4.34 2.94 18.32
N THR A 144 3.69 2.86 19.47
CA THR A 144 2.56 3.70 19.89
C THR A 144 2.67 4.09 21.35
N THR A 145 1.88 5.08 21.75
CA THR A 145 1.69 5.43 23.18
C THR A 145 0.24 5.23 23.59
N GLN A 146 -0.06 5.45 24.85
CA GLN A 146 -1.45 5.55 25.31
C GLN A 146 -2.17 6.65 24.54
N GLN A 147 -3.42 6.38 24.13
CA GLN A 147 -4.27 7.18 23.25
C GLN A 147 -3.84 7.21 21.77
N GLY A 148 -2.73 6.60 21.39
CA GLY A 148 -2.31 6.42 20.00
C GLY A 148 -3.08 5.32 19.26
N LEU A 149 -2.71 5.09 18.01
CA LEU A 149 -3.21 3.95 17.24
C LEU A 149 -2.82 2.64 17.93
N TYR A 150 -3.62 1.61 17.87
CA TYR A 150 -3.48 0.31 18.53
C TYR A 150 -3.71 0.30 20.06
N ASP A 151 -3.93 1.44 20.73
CA ASP A 151 -4.37 1.48 22.13
C ASP A 151 -5.91 1.34 22.19
N TRP A 152 -6.42 0.19 21.71
CA TRP A 152 -7.87 -0.08 21.59
C TRP A 152 -8.51 -0.52 22.88
N TYR A 153 -7.74 -1.21 23.73
CA TYR A 153 -8.24 -1.87 24.94
C TYR A 153 -8.12 -0.95 26.15
N PRO A 154 -8.93 -1.17 27.18
CA PRO A 154 -8.78 -0.44 28.45
C PRO A 154 -7.37 -0.56 29.02
N SER A 155 -6.88 0.48 29.70
CA SER A 155 -5.51 0.53 30.23
C SER A 155 -5.16 -0.62 31.18
N TRP A 156 -6.16 -1.20 31.85
CA TRP A 156 -5.97 -2.38 32.72
C TRP A 156 -5.88 -3.72 31.97
N VAL A 157 -6.16 -3.73 30.68
CA VAL A 157 -5.92 -4.86 29.75
C VAL A 157 -4.61 -4.63 29.02
N GLY A 158 -4.37 -3.40 28.56
CA GLY A 158 -3.20 -3.01 27.78
C GLY A 158 -3.26 -3.51 26.33
N VAL A 159 -2.20 -3.32 25.58
CA VAL A 159 -2.05 -3.81 24.20
C VAL A 159 -1.60 -5.27 24.26
N PRO A 160 -2.37 -6.22 23.71
CA PRO A 160 -2.00 -7.63 23.71
C PRO A 160 -0.63 -7.88 23.05
N GLU A 161 0.10 -8.86 23.55
CA GLU A 161 1.41 -9.22 23.02
C GLU A 161 1.37 -9.53 21.49
N PRO A 162 0.35 -10.26 20.95
CA PRO A 162 0.27 -10.53 19.51
C PRO A 162 -0.21 -9.35 18.67
N SER A 163 -0.51 -8.19 19.27
CA SER A 163 -0.97 -7.01 18.53
C SER A 163 0.08 -6.49 17.55
N THR A 164 -0.40 -5.83 16.51
CA THR A 164 0.44 -5.07 15.58
C THR A 164 1.12 -3.87 16.26
N GLY A 165 0.48 -3.28 17.27
CA GLY A 165 1.07 -2.20 18.06
C GLY A 165 1.92 -2.69 19.23
N VAL A 166 2.86 -1.86 19.67
CA VAL A 166 3.62 -2.04 20.91
C VAL A 166 3.76 -0.71 21.65
N MET A 167 3.44 -0.73 22.97
CA MET A 167 3.47 0.48 23.78
C MET A 167 4.90 0.94 24.07
N THR A 168 5.13 2.24 23.88
CA THR A 168 6.40 2.94 24.15
C THR A 168 6.12 4.26 24.85
N ASN A 169 5.78 4.19 26.14
CA ASN A 169 5.44 5.36 26.95
C ASN A 169 6.68 6.11 27.48
N SER A 170 7.89 5.66 27.13
CA SER A 170 9.15 6.37 27.39
C SER A 170 10.10 6.25 26.23
N MET A 171 11.02 7.22 26.09
CA MET A 171 12.02 7.20 25.02
C MET A 171 12.99 6.02 25.16
N ASP A 172 13.33 5.60 26.38
CA ASP A 172 14.18 4.43 26.58
C ASP A 172 13.55 3.16 26.00
N GLN A 173 12.24 2.97 26.23
CA GLN A 173 11.50 1.85 25.63
C GLN A 173 11.44 1.96 24.11
N ALA A 174 11.17 3.15 23.57
CA ALA A 174 11.12 3.37 22.12
C ALA A 174 12.45 3.05 21.47
N ILE A 175 13.56 3.58 21.98
CA ILE A 175 14.91 3.36 21.46
C ILE A 175 15.31 1.88 21.56
N GLN A 176 14.97 1.22 22.69
CA GLN A 176 15.23 -0.21 22.84
C GLN A 176 14.51 -1.03 21.76
N LEU A 177 13.22 -0.77 21.52
CA LEU A 177 12.43 -1.49 20.52
C LEU A 177 12.87 -1.18 19.10
N ILE A 178 13.24 0.06 18.78
CA ILE A 178 13.81 0.43 17.48
C ILE A 178 15.07 -0.41 17.21
N ARG A 179 15.99 -0.49 18.18
CA ARG A 179 17.23 -1.28 18.07
C ARG A 179 16.95 -2.77 17.95
N GLN A 180 15.98 -3.29 18.69
CA GLN A 180 15.57 -4.68 18.63
C GLN A 180 15.02 -5.03 17.24
N GLN A 181 14.04 -4.28 16.75
CA GLN A 181 13.46 -4.52 15.43
C GLN A 181 14.49 -4.38 14.30
N ALA A 182 15.40 -3.39 14.40
CA ALA A 182 16.49 -3.23 13.44
C ALA A 182 17.42 -4.46 13.42
N ARG A 183 17.74 -5.03 14.60
CA ARG A 183 18.51 -6.28 14.74
C ARG A 183 17.73 -7.48 14.16
N ASP A 184 16.43 -7.53 14.36
CA ASP A 184 15.55 -8.60 13.88
C ASP A 184 15.35 -8.55 12.35
N GLY A 185 15.96 -7.56 11.68
CA GLY A 185 16.07 -7.52 10.23
C GLY A 185 14.89 -6.87 9.51
N VAL A 186 14.10 -6.02 10.19
CA VAL A 186 13.08 -5.22 9.50
C VAL A 186 13.73 -4.21 8.54
N ASP A 187 13.01 -3.79 7.51
CA ASP A 187 13.46 -2.79 6.55
C ASP A 187 13.05 -1.37 6.97
N ALA A 188 11.93 -1.26 7.69
CA ALA A 188 11.36 0.00 8.19
C ALA A 188 10.89 -0.12 9.64
N ILE A 189 10.81 1.02 10.32
CA ILE A 189 10.23 1.15 11.67
C ILE A 189 8.98 2.02 11.56
N LYS A 190 7.84 1.52 12.05
CA LYS A 190 6.58 2.26 12.06
C LYS A 190 6.39 2.99 13.36
N LEU A 191 6.12 4.29 13.27
CA LEU A 191 5.63 5.12 14.35
C LEU A 191 4.15 5.47 14.11
N THR A 192 3.37 5.62 15.19
CA THR A 192 1.99 6.11 15.10
C THR A 192 1.90 7.42 15.87
N MET A 193 1.73 8.51 15.12
CA MET A 193 1.73 9.86 15.67
C MET A 193 0.38 10.31 16.20
N ASP A 194 -0.69 9.63 15.85
CA ASP A 194 -2.04 9.87 16.37
C ASP A 194 -2.88 8.60 16.26
N GLY A 195 -4.13 8.66 16.72
CA GLY A 195 -5.08 7.57 16.62
C GLY A 195 -6.03 7.73 15.43
N ILE A 196 -7.26 7.24 15.63
CA ILE A 196 -8.36 7.42 14.69
C ILE A 196 -9.51 8.17 15.38
N HIS A 197 -10.41 8.75 14.58
CA HIS A 197 -11.55 9.55 15.06
C HIS A 197 -12.56 8.84 15.97
N THR A 198 -12.43 7.53 16.18
CA THR A 198 -13.41 6.67 16.86
C THR A 198 -13.53 6.87 18.36
N ARG A 199 -12.68 7.67 19.00
CA ARG A 199 -12.76 7.89 20.44
C ARG A 199 -13.85 8.90 20.79
N ARG A 200 -14.69 8.55 21.79
CA ARG A 200 -15.81 9.37 22.31
C ARG A 200 -15.44 10.83 22.62
N ASN A 201 -14.18 11.12 22.92
CA ASN A 201 -13.73 12.43 23.38
C ASN A 201 -13.05 13.27 22.28
N GLY A 202 -13.14 12.87 21.01
CA GLY A 202 -12.51 13.62 19.90
C GLY A 202 -10.99 13.65 19.90
N GLY A 203 -10.33 12.95 20.83
CA GLY A 203 -8.88 12.96 21.03
C GLY A 203 -8.07 12.09 20.08
N GLY A 204 -8.71 11.48 19.11
CA GLY A 204 -8.04 10.54 18.19
C GLY A 204 -6.97 11.15 17.30
N LEU A 205 -6.96 12.46 17.09
CA LEU A 205 -5.97 13.17 16.27
C LEU A 205 -4.98 14.02 17.07
N ILE A 206 -4.89 13.81 18.38
CA ILE A 206 -3.86 14.42 19.22
C ILE A 206 -2.54 13.68 18.97
N ALA A 207 -1.44 14.43 18.80
CA ALA A 207 -0.13 13.83 18.59
C ALA A 207 0.26 12.94 19.78
N ALA A 208 0.59 11.69 19.50
CA ALA A 208 0.94 10.68 20.50
C ALA A 208 2.34 10.91 21.09
N TYR A 209 3.22 11.52 20.31
CA TYR A 209 4.58 11.91 20.70
C TYR A 209 4.77 13.40 20.49
N THR A 210 5.60 14.01 21.33
CA THR A 210 6.04 15.39 21.14
C THR A 210 6.98 15.52 19.94
N GLN A 211 7.21 16.76 19.49
CA GLN A 211 8.16 17.04 18.40
C GLN A 211 9.58 16.52 18.74
N ALA A 212 10.03 16.68 19.99
CA ALA A 212 11.36 16.26 20.43
C ALA A 212 11.49 14.73 20.46
N GLU A 213 10.48 14.03 20.96
CA GLU A 213 10.44 12.56 20.96
C GLU A 213 10.45 12.01 19.54
N THR A 214 9.68 12.61 18.64
CA THR A 214 9.63 12.22 17.23
C THR A 214 11.00 12.34 16.57
N HIS A 215 11.72 13.47 16.76
CA HIS A 215 13.09 13.65 16.25
C HIS A 215 14.03 12.58 16.80
N THR A 216 14.01 12.35 18.11
CA THR A 216 14.90 11.36 18.75
C THR A 216 14.70 9.95 18.16
N MET A 217 13.45 9.54 17.93
CA MET A 217 13.16 8.23 17.34
C MET A 217 13.61 8.17 15.88
N VAL A 218 13.33 9.21 15.09
CA VAL A 218 13.67 9.24 13.65
C VAL A 218 15.19 9.23 13.46
N ASP A 219 15.92 10.03 14.25
CA ASP A 219 17.39 10.05 14.23
C ASP A 219 17.97 8.65 14.52
N GLU A 220 17.42 7.94 15.50
CA GLU A 220 17.90 6.59 15.84
C GLU A 220 17.55 5.58 14.73
N ILE A 221 16.35 5.67 14.12
CA ILE A 221 15.94 4.83 13.01
C ILE A 221 16.90 5.01 11.82
N HIS A 222 17.16 6.27 11.43
CA HIS A 222 18.06 6.59 10.32
C HIS A 222 19.50 6.22 10.62
N ARG A 223 19.96 6.42 11.87
CA ARG A 223 21.29 5.99 12.31
C ARG A 223 21.50 4.48 12.12
N LEU A 224 20.43 3.69 12.25
CA LEU A 224 20.44 2.23 12.04
C LEU A 224 20.24 1.82 10.56
N GLY A 225 20.15 2.80 9.65
CA GLY A 225 19.94 2.57 8.22
C GLY A 225 18.55 2.00 7.88
N LYS A 226 17.53 2.33 8.70
CA LYS A 226 16.15 1.89 8.48
C LYS A 226 15.29 3.07 8.03
N LEU A 227 14.18 2.77 7.33
CA LEU A 227 13.18 3.76 6.96
C LEU A 227 12.31 4.11 8.19
N ALA A 228 12.07 5.39 8.40
CA ALA A 228 11.10 5.90 9.37
C ALA A 228 9.76 6.11 8.68
N VAL A 229 8.77 5.27 8.96
CA VAL A 229 7.45 5.32 8.33
C VAL A 229 6.38 5.62 9.37
N VAL A 230 5.45 6.54 9.07
CA VAL A 230 4.62 7.16 10.10
C VAL A 230 3.15 7.16 9.71
N HIS A 231 2.27 6.72 10.64
CA HIS A 231 0.85 7.04 10.59
C HIS A 231 0.61 8.40 11.21
N ALA A 232 0.00 9.33 10.46
CA ALA A 232 -0.43 10.63 10.98
C ALA A 232 -1.60 11.17 10.16
N ARG A 233 -2.78 11.27 10.78
CA ARG A 233 -3.98 11.88 10.21
C ARG A 233 -4.17 13.32 10.70
N GLY A 234 -3.74 13.61 11.93
CA GLY A 234 -3.86 14.89 12.61
C GLY A 234 -2.82 15.91 12.17
N ARG A 235 -3.10 17.19 12.43
CA ARG A 235 -2.24 18.32 12.07
C ARG A 235 -0.87 18.24 12.72
N GLU A 236 -0.82 18.08 14.07
CA GLU A 236 0.43 18.04 14.80
C GLU A 236 1.24 16.78 14.46
N GLY A 237 0.57 15.62 14.37
CA GLY A 237 1.23 14.37 14.01
C GLY A 237 1.94 14.46 12.66
N ALA A 238 1.28 14.99 11.63
CA ALA A 238 1.87 15.20 10.31
C ALA A 238 2.99 16.25 10.34
N LEU A 239 2.79 17.37 11.03
CA LEU A 239 3.80 18.43 11.15
C LEU A 239 5.08 17.95 11.85
N TYR A 240 4.93 17.26 12.99
CA TYR A 240 6.09 16.76 13.75
C TYR A 240 6.86 15.70 12.98
N SER A 241 6.13 14.83 12.26
CA SER A 241 6.73 13.83 11.37
C SER A 241 7.52 14.47 10.25
N ALA A 242 6.93 15.44 9.53
CA ALA A 242 7.58 16.13 8.43
C ALA A 242 8.84 16.89 8.90
N ARG A 243 8.76 17.58 10.06
CA ARG A 243 9.90 18.28 10.66
C ARG A 243 11.01 17.34 11.14
N ALA A 244 10.66 16.15 11.59
CA ALA A 244 11.63 15.13 11.97
C ALA A 244 12.30 14.46 10.77
N GLY A 245 11.83 14.70 9.53
CA GLY A 245 12.39 14.15 8.32
C GLY A 245 12.10 12.66 8.13
N VAL A 246 10.91 12.22 8.49
CA VAL A 246 10.49 10.82 8.21
C VAL A 246 10.48 10.54 6.73
N ASP A 247 10.69 9.28 6.31
CA ASP A 247 10.69 8.91 4.90
C ASP A 247 9.29 8.97 4.29
N VAL A 248 8.24 8.55 5.04
CA VAL A 248 6.85 8.64 4.58
C VAL A 248 5.88 8.94 5.70
N ILE A 249 4.87 9.77 5.38
CA ILE A 249 3.68 9.99 6.20
C ILE A 249 2.50 9.33 5.50
N PHE A 250 1.92 8.31 6.14
CA PHE A 250 0.67 7.71 5.70
C PHE A 250 -0.51 8.59 6.10
N HIS A 251 -1.48 8.71 5.22
CA HIS A 251 -2.69 9.53 5.29
C HIS A 251 -2.43 11.02 5.12
N ALA A 252 -1.76 11.67 6.05
CA ALA A 252 -1.49 13.12 6.07
C ALA A 252 -2.76 13.99 5.88
N SER A 253 -3.94 13.48 6.26
CA SER A 253 -5.26 14.06 5.94
C SER A 253 -5.39 15.53 6.35
N ASN A 254 -4.78 15.92 7.48
CA ASN A 254 -4.83 17.29 8.00
C ASN A 254 -3.45 17.98 8.00
N ILE A 255 -2.59 17.65 7.05
CA ILE A 255 -1.29 18.31 6.93
C ILE A 255 -1.47 19.82 6.69
N CYS A 256 -0.74 20.65 7.44
CA CYS A 256 -0.77 22.11 7.32
C CYS A 256 0.33 22.62 6.40
N ASP A 257 0.34 23.94 6.10
CA ASP A 257 1.34 24.56 5.25
C ASP A 257 2.76 24.35 5.76
N GLU A 258 2.96 24.55 7.05
CA GLU A 258 4.27 24.33 7.65
C GLU A 258 4.73 22.85 7.58
N GLY A 259 3.75 21.92 7.59
CA GLY A 259 4.01 20.50 7.38
C GLY A 259 4.37 20.19 5.92
N ILE A 260 3.71 20.83 4.96
CA ILE A 260 4.03 20.74 3.53
C ILE A 260 5.44 21.27 3.25
N GLU A 261 5.77 22.45 3.77
CA GLU A 261 7.11 23.05 3.66
C GLU A 261 8.19 22.15 4.25
N ALA A 262 7.94 21.58 5.43
CA ALA A 262 8.88 20.66 6.08
C ALA A 262 9.04 19.34 5.29
N ALA A 263 7.94 18.80 4.74
CA ALA A 263 7.99 17.60 3.91
C ALA A 263 8.79 17.81 2.64
N LEU A 264 8.64 18.97 1.99
CA LEU A 264 9.46 19.36 0.84
C LEU A 264 10.93 19.48 1.20
N ALA A 265 11.24 20.19 2.27
CA ALA A 265 12.62 20.45 2.72
C ALA A 265 13.37 19.15 3.04
N ASN A 266 12.69 18.17 3.61
CA ASN A 266 13.27 16.90 4.06
C ASN A 266 13.10 15.76 3.02
N GLY A 267 12.37 15.99 1.93
CA GLY A 267 12.10 14.96 0.92
C GLY A 267 11.14 13.86 1.39
N THR A 268 10.32 14.13 2.40
CA THR A 268 9.31 13.22 2.93
C THR A 268 8.24 12.92 1.88
N TYR A 269 7.91 11.65 1.69
CA TYR A 269 6.82 11.22 0.81
C TYR A 269 5.48 11.22 1.55
N LEU A 270 4.38 11.46 0.82
CA LEU A 270 3.02 11.26 1.31
C LEU A 270 2.39 10.03 0.68
N CYS A 271 1.73 9.21 1.50
CA CYS A 271 0.96 8.04 1.08
C CYS A 271 -0.49 8.21 1.56
N PRO A 272 -1.41 8.69 0.72
CA PRO A 272 -2.75 9.09 1.13
C PRO A 272 -3.60 7.99 1.72
N SER A 273 -3.58 6.79 1.15
CA SER A 273 -4.41 5.63 1.54
C SER A 273 -5.90 5.97 1.59
N LEU A 274 -6.38 6.65 0.55
CA LEU A 274 -7.76 7.13 0.46
C LEU A 274 -8.75 6.01 0.14
N ALA A 275 -8.31 4.90 -0.45
CA ALA A 275 -9.17 3.77 -0.79
C ALA A 275 -9.97 3.28 0.42
N LEU A 276 -9.36 3.23 1.61
CA LEU A 276 -10.05 2.86 2.85
C LEU A 276 -11.19 3.84 3.18
N LEU A 277 -10.94 5.16 3.12
CA LEU A 277 -11.94 6.18 3.41
C LEU A 277 -13.11 6.10 2.42
N VAL A 278 -12.77 5.99 1.13
CA VAL A 278 -13.76 5.92 0.04
C VAL A 278 -14.63 4.67 0.20
N ASN A 279 -14.04 3.51 0.46
CA ASN A 279 -14.79 2.27 0.63
C ASN A 279 -15.67 2.29 1.89
N ASN A 280 -15.20 2.85 3.00
CA ASN A 280 -16.01 3.04 4.21
C ASN A 280 -17.25 3.92 3.95
N ILE A 281 -17.15 4.87 3.02
CA ILE A 281 -18.29 5.74 2.66
C ILE A 281 -19.21 5.05 1.66
N GLU A 282 -18.64 4.42 0.63
CA GLU A 282 -19.40 3.84 -0.49
C GLU A 282 -20.09 2.52 -0.12
N PHE A 283 -19.47 1.70 0.77
CA PHE A 283 -19.94 0.35 1.12
C PHE A 283 -20.65 0.31 2.47
N HIS A 284 -20.90 1.46 3.11
CA HIS A 284 -21.62 1.48 4.38
C HIS A 284 -23.03 0.92 4.23
N GLU A 285 -23.33 -0.12 5.00
CA GLU A 285 -24.65 -0.72 5.08
C GLU A 285 -25.36 -0.24 6.35
N PRO A 286 -26.70 0.04 6.31
CA PRO A 286 -27.45 0.42 7.50
C PRO A 286 -27.43 -0.62 8.63
N THR A 287 -27.13 -1.86 8.30
CA THR A 287 -27.01 -2.99 9.23
C THR A 287 -25.61 -3.18 9.80
N ASP A 288 -24.63 -2.37 9.35
CA ASP A 288 -23.30 -2.45 9.91
C ASP A 288 -23.29 -2.14 11.40
N PRO A 289 -22.56 -2.90 12.20
CA PRO A 289 -22.43 -2.66 13.63
C PRO A 289 -21.60 -1.42 13.95
N SER A 290 -21.00 -0.77 12.95
CA SER A 290 -20.29 0.49 13.11
C SER A 290 -21.21 1.59 13.62
N ALA A 291 -20.64 2.52 14.37
CA ALA A 291 -21.42 3.63 14.91
C ALA A 291 -22.07 4.43 13.76
N PRO A 292 -23.33 4.89 13.92
CA PRO A 292 -24.04 5.62 12.87
C PRO A 292 -23.34 6.89 12.37
N TRP A 293 -22.46 7.45 13.19
CA TRP A 293 -21.65 8.64 12.88
C TRP A 293 -20.36 8.33 12.08
N TRP A 294 -20.03 7.06 11.89
CA TRP A 294 -18.78 6.64 11.24
C TRP A 294 -18.63 7.14 9.80
N PRO A 295 -19.65 7.01 8.91
CA PRO A 295 -19.54 7.51 7.55
C PRO A 295 -19.34 9.04 7.48
N ASP A 296 -19.95 9.79 8.38
CA ASP A 296 -19.83 11.26 8.40
C ASP A 296 -18.42 11.71 8.81
N ILE A 297 -17.77 10.98 9.70
CA ILE A 297 -16.36 11.23 10.04
C ILE A 297 -15.48 10.95 8.83
N GLN A 298 -15.70 9.81 8.16
CA GLN A 298 -14.92 9.45 6.97
C GLN A 298 -15.10 10.49 5.84
N ARG A 299 -16.32 10.99 5.62
CA ARG A 299 -16.56 12.07 4.64
C ARG A 299 -15.83 13.35 4.99
N ARG A 300 -15.89 13.79 6.24
CA ARG A 300 -15.16 14.99 6.70
C ARG A 300 -13.64 14.83 6.54
N GLU A 301 -13.12 13.67 6.86
CA GLU A 301 -11.70 13.39 6.67
C GLU A 301 -11.33 13.39 5.18
N LEU A 302 -12.14 12.77 4.31
CA LEU A 302 -11.89 12.73 2.86
C LEU A 302 -11.88 14.15 2.25
N VAL A 303 -12.80 15.03 2.68
CA VAL A 303 -12.82 16.43 2.25
C VAL A 303 -11.55 17.16 2.68
N ALA A 304 -11.13 17.01 3.95
CA ALA A 304 -9.91 17.62 4.45
C ALA A 304 -8.66 17.08 3.72
N ALA A 305 -8.59 15.75 3.55
CA ALA A 305 -7.51 15.08 2.84
C ALA A 305 -7.42 15.56 1.39
N SER A 306 -8.55 15.59 0.66
CA SER A 306 -8.59 16.06 -0.73
C SER A 306 -8.01 17.47 -0.85
N HIS A 307 -8.45 18.40 0.00
CA HIS A 307 -7.96 19.78 -0.03
C HIS A 307 -6.45 19.88 0.27
N ASN A 308 -6.00 19.26 1.37
CA ASN A 308 -4.62 19.40 1.85
C ASN A 308 -3.63 18.65 0.96
N LEU A 309 -4.00 17.46 0.47
CA LEU A 309 -3.13 16.67 -0.41
C LEU A 309 -2.98 17.28 -1.80
N GLN A 310 -4.03 17.92 -2.35
CA GLN A 310 -3.88 18.69 -3.60
C GLN A 310 -2.87 19.82 -3.41
N ARG A 311 -2.95 20.59 -2.32
CA ARG A 311 -1.99 21.66 -2.02
C ARG A 311 -0.58 21.12 -1.85
N ALA A 312 -0.41 19.99 -1.16
CA ALA A 312 0.91 19.34 -1.01
C ALA A 312 1.47 18.92 -2.38
N ARG A 313 0.62 18.35 -3.27
CA ARG A 313 1.03 17.97 -4.63
C ARG A 313 1.40 19.21 -5.45
N GLU A 314 0.58 20.26 -5.45
CA GLU A 314 0.84 21.51 -6.15
C GLU A 314 2.14 22.19 -5.68
N ALA A 315 2.47 22.06 -4.38
CA ALA A 315 3.74 22.51 -3.82
C ALA A 315 4.93 21.64 -4.24
N GLY A 316 4.72 20.44 -4.82
CA GLY A 316 5.77 19.56 -5.32
C GLY A 316 6.19 18.45 -4.35
N VAL A 317 5.43 18.21 -3.27
CA VAL A 317 5.67 17.04 -2.41
C VAL A 317 5.46 15.77 -3.21
N LYS A 318 6.34 14.79 -3.04
CA LYS A 318 6.26 13.50 -3.73
C LYS A 318 5.26 12.58 -3.06
N PHE A 319 4.52 11.84 -3.89
CA PHE A 319 3.51 10.89 -3.44
C PHE A 319 3.91 9.46 -3.80
N ILE A 320 3.49 8.52 -2.96
CA ILE A 320 3.52 7.08 -3.21
C ILE A 320 2.10 6.52 -3.04
N SER A 321 1.84 5.37 -3.64
CA SER A 321 0.54 4.70 -3.59
C SER A 321 0.51 3.64 -2.51
N GLY A 322 -0.61 3.54 -1.78
CA GLY A 322 -0.82 2.53 -0.74
C GLY A 322 -2.29 2.44 -0.35
N SER A 323 -2.85 1.23 -0.40
CA SER A 323 -4.31 0.99 -0.32
C SER A 323 -4.85 0.77 1.09
N GLU A 324 -3.97 0.54 2.05
CA GLU A 324 -4.31 0.06 3.40
C GLU A 324 -5.04 -1.30 3.37
N ALA A 325 -4.58 -2.20 2.47
CA ALA A 325 -5.13 -3.54 2.34
C ALA A 325 -4.95 -4.36 3.63
N GLY A 326 -5.98 -5.16 3.95
CA GLY A 326 -5.99 -6.03 5.14
C GLY A 326 -7.23 -5.90 6.00
N PHE A 327 -8.05 -4.88 5.76
CA PHE A 327 -9.37 -4.73 6.37
C PHE A 327 -10.49 -5.31 5.49
N ALA A 328 -11.65 -5.53 6.08
CA ALA A 328 -12.82 -6.07 5.39
C ALA A 328 -13.30 -5.20 4.22
N VAL A 329 -13.09 -3.89 4.28
CA VAL A 329 -13.45 -2.93 3.21
C VAL A 329 -12.32 -2.75 2.18
N THR A 330 -11.12 -3.22 2.49
CA THR A 330 -9.94 -3.24 1.60
C THR A 330 -9.30 -4.62 1.60
N PRO A 331 -10.05 -5.69 1.23
CA PRO A 331 -9.52 -7.05 1.21
C PRO A 331 -8.42 -7.20 0.16
N TYR A 332 -7.52 -8.13 0.42
CA TYR A 332 -6.34 -8.37 -0.40
C TYR A 332 -6.68 -8.68 -1.86
N GLY A 333 -6.01 -8.00 -2.78
CA GLY A 333 -6.14 -8.22 -4.22
C GLY A 333 -7.43 -7.67 -4.84
N GLU A 334 -8.26 -6.97 -4.07
CA GLU A 334 -9.55 -6.45 -4.56
C GLU A 334 -9.50 -4.94 -4.86
N TRP A 335 -9.00 -4.13 -3.93
CA TRP A 335 -9.14 -2.68 -3.99
C TRP A 335 -7.82 -1.91 -4.05
N GLY A 336 -6.66 -2.57 -4.23
CA GLY A 336 -5.37 -1.88 -4.32
C GLY A 336 -5.34 -0.78 -5.38
N ALA A 337 -5.84 -1.08 -6.59
CA ALA A 337 -5.88 -0.11 -7.68
C ALA A 337 -6.96 0.98 -7.51
N LYS A 338 -7.86 0.88 -6.52
CA LYS A 338 -8.78 1.98 -6.18
C LYS A 338 -8.04 3.21 -5.65
N GLU A 339 -6.86 3.02 -5.07
CA GLU A 339 -6.02 4.14 -4.64
C GLU A 339 -5.56 5.00 -5.83
N LEU A 340 -5.31 4.40 -7.00
CA LEU A 340 -4.96 5.15 -8.20
C LEU A 340 -6.14 6.01 -8.70
N GLU A 341 -7.35 5.46 -8.67
CA GLU A 341 -8.58 6.25 -8.93
C GLU A 341 -8.74 7.37 -7.91
N ALA A 342 -8.48 7.08 -6.62
CA ALA A 342 -8.57 8.08 -5.56
C ALA A 342 -7.55 9.21 -5.74
N HIS A 343 -6.33 8.91 -6.18
CA HIS A 343 -5.33 9.94 -6.55
C HIS A 343 -5.85 10.85 -7.66
N VAL A 344 -6.48 10.28 -8.70
CA VAL A 344 -7.06 11.07 -9.79
C VAL A 344 -8.23 11.93 -9.29
N ARG A 345 -9.15 11.34 -8.52
CA ARG A 345 -10.39 12.01 -8.09
C ARG A 345 -10.18 13.05 -7.01
N TYR A 346 -9.29 12.79 -6.06
CA TYR A 346 -9.18 13.57 -4.82
C TYR A 346 -7.85 14.30 -4.66
N CYS A 347 -6.77 13.85 -5.33
CA CYS A 347 -5.45 14.50 -5.24
C CYS A 347 -5.07 15.25 -6.51
N GLY A 348 -5.92 15.27 -7.55
CA GLY A 348 -5.70 16.04 -8.78
C GLY A 348 -4.65 15.45 -9.73
N PHE A 349 -4.35 14.15 -9.63
CA PHE A 349 -3.45 13.46 -10.56
C PHE A 349 -4.13 13.22 -11.91
N THR A 350 -3.36 13.20 -12.99
CA THR A 350 -3.76 12.53 -14.22
C THR A 350 -3.61 11.01 -14.07
N PRO A 351 -4.28 10.20 -14.91
CA PRO A 351 -4.07 8.74 -14.89
C PRO A 351 -2.60 8.32 -15.04
N ALA A 352 -1.84 8.97 -15.94
CA ALA A 352 -0.42 8.71 -16.14
C ALA A 352 0.41 9.00 -14.87
N GLU A 353 0.15 10.12 -14.20
CA GLU A 353 0.81 10.47 -12.93
C GLU A 353 0.45 9.48 -11.81
N ALA A 354 -0.81 9.03 -11.73
CA ALA A 354 -1.24 8.04 -10.74
C ALA A 354 -0.54 6.69 -10.96
N ILE A 355 -0.41 6.24 -12.21
CA ILE A 355 0.34 5.01 -12.54
C ILE A 355 1.83 5.19 -12.24
N THR A 356 2.45 6.31 -12.61
CA THR A 356 3.85 6.61 -12.28
C THR A 356 4.06 6.64 -10.76
N CYS A 357 3.12 7.21 -10.00
CA CYS A 357 3.11 7.20 -8.54
C CYS A 357 3.11 5.76 -7.99
N ALA A 358 2.19 4.92 -8.49
CA ALA A 358 2.02 3.53 -8.04
C ALA A 358 3.06 2.55 -8.63
N THR A 359 4.01 3.02 -9.42
CA THR A 359 5.09 2.20 -10.01
C THR A 359 6.45 2.80 -9.67
N VAL A 360 6.94 3.73 -10.47
CA VAL A 360 8.31 4.28 -10.37
C VAL A 360 8.54 5.02 -9.05
N THR A 361 7.59 5.90 -8.64
CA THR A 361 7.80 6.72 -7.44
C THR A 361 7.75 5.86 -6.18
N SER A 362 6.78 4.96 -6.08
CA SER A 362 6.63 4.07 -4.93
C SER A 362 7.84 3.15 -4.71
N THR A 363 8.55 2.76 -5.77
CA THR A 363 9.75 1.90 -5.61
C THR A 363 10.91 2.57 -4.90
N GLN A 364 10.93 3.91 -4.80
CA GLN A 364 12.02 4.65 -4.15
C GLN A 364 12.17 4.34 -2.65
N LEU A 365 11.11 3.85 -2.02
CA LEU A 365 11.10 3.44 -0.61
C LEU A 365 11.18 1.93 -0.41
N LEU A 366 11.38 1.17 -1.48
CA LEU A 366 11.48 -0.28 -1.38
C LEU A 366 12.93 -0.75 -1.20
N ARG A 367 13.06 -1.93 -0.62
CA ARG A 367 14.36 -2.59 -0.39
C ARG A 367 15.20 -2.72 -1.66
N GLU A 368 14.56 -3.04 -2.80
CA GLU A 368 15.24 -3.26 -4.09
C GLU A 368 15.13 -2.05 -5.04
N ARG A 369 14.96 -0.84 -4.52
CA ARG A 369 14.71 0.41 -5.27
C ARG A 369 15.63 0.63 -6.47
N ASP A 370 16.89 0.23 -6.38
CA ASP A 370 17.87 0.45 -7.45
C ASP A 370 17.61 -0.45 -8.67
N ARG A 371 16.91 -1.57 -8.47
CA ARG A 371 16.56 -2.55 -9.51
C ARG A 371 15.12 -2.42 -10.02
N LEU A 372 14.23 -1.77 -9.27
CA LEU A 372 12.79 -1.64 -9.53
C LEU A 372 12.46 -0.31 -10.25
N GLY A 373 11.23 -0.19 -10.69
CA GLY A 373 10.64 1.06 -11.21
C GLY A 373 10.07 0.93 -12.60
N GLY A 374 10.67 1.62 -13.57
CA GLY A 374 10.15 1.66 -14.93
C GLY A 374 10.57 0.45 -15.79
N LEU A 375 9.89 0.26 -16.92
CA LEU A 375 10.25 -0.72 -17.94
C LEU A 375 11.37 -0.17 -18.83
N VAL A 376 12.56 -0.04 -18.25
CA VAL A 376 13.76 0.49 -18.92
C VAL A 376 14.93 -0.49 -18.76
N THR A 377 15.89 -0.42 -19.65
CA THR A 377 17.09 -1.28 -19.63
C THR A 377 17.79 -1.25 -18.27
N GLY A 378 18.15 -2.42 -17.78
CA GLY A 378 18.82 -2.64 -16.49
C GLY A 378 17.89 -2.83 -15.30
N LYS A 379 16.59 -2.60 -15.43
CA LYS A 379 15.59 -2.83 -14.37
C LYS A 379 15.03 -4.25 -14.42
N LEU A 380 14.47 -4.68 -13.29
CA LEU A 380 13.76 -5.96 -13.20
C LEU A 380 12.51 -5.95 -14.09
N ALA A 381 12.24 -7.09 -14.70
CA ALA A 381 11.09 -7.28 -15.57
C ALA A 381 9.83 -7.62 -14.76
N ASP A 382 9.42 -6.71 -13.88
CA ASP A 382 8.16 -6.77 -13.17
C ASP A 382 7.12 -6.03 -14.03
N ILE A 383 6.19 -6.77 -14.63
CA ILE A 383 5.33 -6.29 -15.72
C ILE A 383 3.87 -6.65 -15.43
N VAL A 384 2.97 -5.72 -15.74
CA VAL A 384 1.52 -5.96 -15.80
C VAL A 384 1.03 -5.72 -17.21
N VAL A 385 0.24 -6.67 -17.72
CA VAL A 385 -0.43 -6.61 -19.02
C VAL A 385 -1.91 -6.44 -18.79
N VAL A 386 -2.52 -5.46 -19.46
CA VAL A 386 -3.89 -5.02 -19.18
C VAL A 386 -4.73 -5.07 -20.46
N ASP A 387 -5.94 -5.60 -20.33
CA ASP A 387 -7.00 -5.51 -21.36
C ASP A 387 -7.73 -4.17 -21.20
N GLY A 388 -7.36 -3.19 -22.03
CA GLY A 388 -7.86 -1.83 -22.00
C GLY A 388 -6.76 -0.82 -21.82
N ASP A 389 -7.11 0.47 -21.80
CA ASP A 389 -6.18 1.58 -21.69
C ASP A 389 -6.37 2.33 -20.36
N PRO A 390 -5.49 2.10 -19.36
CA PRO A 390 -5.60 2.75 -18.05
C PRO A 390 -5.28 4.26 -18.07
N LEU A 391 -4.72 4.79 -19.17
CA LEU A 391 -4.55 6.23 -19.34
C LEU A 391 -5.86 6.92 -19.71
N THR A 392 -6.78 6.20 -20.36
CA THR A 392 -8.12 6.66 -20.70
C THR A 392 -9.12 6.39 -19.57
N ASP A 393 -9.06 5.20 -18.98
CA ASP A 393 -9.90 4.78 -17.85
C ASP A 393 -9.06 4.06 -16.79
N ILE A 394 -8.64 4.82 -15.78
CA ILE A 394 -7.82 4.28 -14.68
C ILE A 394 -8.50 3.12 -13.93
N THR A 395 -9.86 3.06 -13.96
CA THR A 395 -10.64 2.04 -13.24
C THR A 395 -10.50 0.65 -13.87
N VAL A 396 -9.97 0.56 -15.09
CA VAL A 396 -9.68 -0.74 -15.72
C VAL A 396 -8.73 -1.59 -14.86
N LEU A 397 -7.79 -0.94 -14.15
CA LEU A 397 -6.85 -1.61 -13.24
C LEU A 397 -7.53 -2.24 -12.02
N GLN A 398 -8.76 -1.86 -11.73
CA GLN A 398 -9.53 -2.44 -10.63
C GLN A 398 -10.30 -3.70 -11.04
N ARG A 399 -10.40 -3.99 -12.34
CA ARG A 399 -11.10 -5.17 -12.84
C ARG A 399 -10.14 -6.34 -12.95
N ARG A 400 -10.38 -7.39 -12.16
CA ARG A 400 -9.49 -8.55 -12.12
C ARG A 400 -9.37 -9.23 -13.49
N GLU A 401 -10.46 -9.29 -14.23
CA GLU A 401 -10.53 -9.85 -15.58
C GLU A 401 -9.75 -9.02 -16.61
N ALA A 402 -9.49 -7.76 -16.33
CA ALA A 402 -8.68 -6.91 -17.20
C ALA A 402 -7.15 -7.06 -16.94
N ILE A 403 -6.75 -7.69 -15.85
CA ILE A 403 -5.34 -8.05 -15.63
C ILE A 403 -5.06 -9.33 -16.42
N HIS A 404 -4.58 -9.15 -17.64
CA HIS A 404 -4.34 -10.24 -18.58
C HIS A 404 -3.16 -11.12 -18.20
N ALA A 405 -2.06 -10.49 -17.76
CA ALA A 405 -0.88 -11.19 -17.27
C ALA A 405 -0.11 -10.35 -16.24
N VAL A 406 0.55 -11.03 -15.33
CA VAL A 406 1.54 -10.46 -14.41
C VAL A 406 2.83 -11.25 -14.58
N LEU A 407 3.96 -10.54 -14.76
CA LEU A 407 5.27 -11.15 -14.77
C LEU A 407 6.07 -10.58 -13.60
N LEU A 408 6.66 -11.46 -12.83
CA LEU A 408 7.57 -11.10 -11.72
C LEU A 408 8.98 -11.56 -12.11
N GLY A 409 9.91 -10.62 -12.29
CA GLY A 409 11.24 -10.91 -12.82
C GLY A 409 11.19 -11.64 -14.17
N GLY A 410 10.27 -11.26 -15.05
CA GLY A 410 10.05 -11.86 -16.36
C GLY A 410 9.37 -13.23 -16.37
N GLN A 411 9.04 -13.79 -15.19
CA GLN A 411 8.35 -15.07 -15.07
C GLN A 411 6.85 -14.87 -14.90
N PRO A 412 6.00 -15.55 -15.70
CA PRO A 412 4.55 -15.46 -15.56
C PRO A 412 4.07 -15.91 -14.17
N VAL A 413 3.13 -15.16 -13.63
CA VAL A 413 2.43 -15.47 -12.38
C VAL A 413 1.14 -16.22 -12.71
N ASP A 414 0.86 -17.31 -12.00
CA ASP A 414 -0.44 -17.98 -12.09
C ASP A 414 -1.52 -17.10 -11.46
N LEU A 415 -2.44 -16.58 -12.29
CA LEU A 415 -3.53 -15.70 -11.88
C LEU A 415 -4.76 -16.44 -11.32
N THR A 416 -4.73 -17.77 -11.19
CA THR A 416 -5.80 -18.50 -10.49
C THR A 416 -6.01 -17.87 -9.11
N PRO A 417 -7.26 -17.52 -8.74
CA PRO A 417 -7.54 -16.85 -7.47
C PRO A 417 -6.93 -17.56 -6.28
N ALA A 418 -6.33 -16.77 -5.37
CA ALA A 418 -5.83 -17.31 -4.13
C ALA A 418 -7.00 -17.84 -3.28
N PRO A 419 -6.79 -18.88 -2.45
CA PRO A 419 -7.82 -19.37 -1.55
C PRO A 419 -8.31 -18.24 -0.63
N THR A 420 -9.63 -18.10 -0.52
CA THR A 420 -10.23 -17.20 0.46
C THR A 420 -10.70 -18.02 1.66
N HIS A 421 -10.48 -17.49 2.87
CA HIS A 421 -11.12 -18.09 4.05
C HIS A 421 -12.15 -17.09 4.58
N ALA A 422 -13.38 -17.58 4.74
CA ALA A 422 -14.49 -16.79 5.25
C ALA A 422 -14.63 -16.85 6.78
N ARG A 423 -13.70 -17.54 7.48
CA ARG A 423 -13.83 -17.74 8.92
C ARG A 423 -13.17 -16.60 9.67
N HIS A 424 -13.99 -15.81 10.35
CA HIS A 424 -13.59 -14.85 11.37
C HIS A 424 -13.84 -15.45 12.74
N PHE A 425 -12.98 -15.17 13.70
CA PHE A 425 -13.05 -15.75 15.05
C PHE A 425 -13.76 -14.84 16.05
N SER A 426 -14.32 -13.74 15.57
CA SER A 426 -14.87 -12.64 16.37
C SER A 426 -16.36 -12.83 16.73
N GLU A 427 -16.75 -13.99 17.27
CA GLU A 427 -18.15 -14.23 17.70
C GLU A 427 -18.63 -13.29 18.82
N PHE A 428 -17.70 -12.66 19.54
CA PHE A 428 -17.97 -11.84 20.71
C PHE A 428 -17.54 -10.39 20.57
N SER A 429 -16.99 -10.00 19.42
CA SER A 429 -16.49 -8.65 19.21
C SER A 429 -17.52 -7.73 18.56
N GLN A 430 -17.37 -6.44 18.78
CA GLN A 430 -18.13 -5.43 18.07
C GLN A 430 -17.50 -5.22 16.68
N GLY A 431 -18.16 -5.70 15.63
CA GLY A 431 -17.69 -5.58 14.27
C GLY A 431 -17.63 -4.13 13.80
N MET A 432 -16.62 -3.76 13.03
CA MET A 432 -16.55 -2.51 12.28
C MET A 432 -17.31 -2.62 10.96
N TRP A 433 -17.29 -3.79 10.38
CA TRP A 433 -17.97 -4.14 9.13
C TRP A 433 -18.74 -5.43 9.29
N SER A 434 -19.85 -5.57 8.56
CA SER A 434 -20.71 -6.75 8.60
C SER A 434 -20.12 -7.95 7.84
N ARG A 435 -19.21 -7.69 6.89
CA ARG A 435 -18.65 -8.70 6.00
C ARG A 435 -17.37 -8.23 5.31
N VAL A 436 -16.73 -9.10 4.54
CA VAL A 436 -15.68 -8.76 3.57
C VAL A 436 -16.34 -8.22 2.30
N TYR A 437 -15.97 -7.03 1.87
CA TYR A 437 -16.50 -6.34 0.68
C TYR A 437 -15.61 -6.63 -0.53
N ASP A 438 -15.69 -7.87 -1.01
CA ASP A 438 -15.06 -8.25 -2.26
C ASP A 438 -15.81 -7.66 -3.48
N ARG A 439 -15.19 -7.69 -4.66
CA ARG A 439 -15.79 -7.14 -5.87
C ARG A 439 -17.09 -7.83 -6.26
N ALA A 440 -17.17 -9.14 -6.08
CA ALA A 440 -18.35 -9.91 -6.45
C ALA A 440 -19.56 -9.47 -5.61
N TYR A 441 -19.38 -9.32 -4.30
CA TYR A 441 -20.42 -8.83 -3.41
C TYR A 441 -20.81 -7.38 -3.71
N VAL A 442 -19.83 -6.50 -3.90
CA VAL A 442 -20.07 -5.07 -4.20
C VAL A 442 -20.82 -4.93 -5.54
N ALA A 443 -20.41 -5.64 -6.57
CA ALA A 443 -21.10 -5.61 -7.87
C ALA A 443 -22.55 -6.11 -7.78
N ALA A 444 -22.82 -7.11 -6.94
CA ALA A 444 -24.16 -7.67 -6.78
C ALA A 444 -25.11 -6.80 -5.93
N ASN A 445 -24.59 -6.01 -4.98
CA ASN A 445 -25.40 -5.39 -3.95
C ASN A 445 -25.36 -3.83 -3.94
N PHE A 446 -24.32 -3.22 -4.52
CA PHE A 446 -24.17 -1.76 -4.57
C PHE A 446 -24.28 -1.26 -6.02
N ASN A 447 -25.50 -0.98 -6.45
CA ASN A 447 -25.80 -0.47 -7.81
C ASN A 447 -25.53 1.05 -7.92
N LYS A 448 -24.43 1.55 -7.36
CA LYS A 448 -24.12 2.99 -7.43
C LYS A 448 -23.14 3.24 -8.57
N SER A 449 -23.65 3.85 -9.64
CA SER A 449 -22.79 4.51 -10.62
C SER A 449 -21.98 5.60 -9.88
N VAL A 450 -20.70 5.64 -10.15
CA VAL A 450 -19.70 6.62 -9.66
C VAL A 450 -20.14 8.09 -9.80
N ALA A 451 -21.23 8.36 -10.54
CA ALA A 451 -21.79 9.68 -10.77
C ALA A 451 -22.52 10.31 -9.55
N SER A 452 -22.96 9.51 -8.56
CA SER A 452 -23.73 10.06 -7.44
C SER A 452 -22.87 10.72 -6.35
N THR A 453 -21.64 10.26 -6.17
CA THR A 453 -20.74 10.78 -5.14
C THR A 453 -20.14 12.16 -5.50
N ARG A 454 -20.14 12.52 -6.80
CA ARG A 454 -19.70 13.87 -7.25
C ARG A 454 -20.59 15.01 -6.78
N ARG A 455 -21.85 14.75 -6.42
CA ARG A 455 -22.81 15.81 -6.00
C ARG A 455 -22.83 16.07 -4.49
N GLU A 456 -22.24 15.19 -3.68
CA GLU A 456 -22.29 15.32 -2.21
C GLU A 456 -20.97 15.87 -1.62
N ILE A 457 -19.92 16.00 -2.43
CA ILE A 457 -18.59 16.47 -2.00
C ILE A 457 -18.23 17.84 -2.64
N ALA A 458 -19.10 18.36 -3.56
CA ALA A 458 -18.89 19.67 -4.20
C ALA A 458 -19.49 20.83 -3.39
#